data_16f18fc23e2bfc8f00a44cef6ce2ba94
#
_entry.id   16f18fc23e2bfc8f00a44cef6ce2ba94
#
_cell.length_a   1.000
_cell.length_b   1.000
_cell.length_c   1.000
_cell.angle_alpha   90.00
_cell.angle_beta   90.00
_cell.angle_gamma   90.00
#
_symmetry.space_group_name_H-M   'P 1'
#
loop_
_entity.id
_entity.type
_entity.pdbx_description
1 polymer ?
#
loop_
_entity_poly.entity_id
_entity_poly.type
_entity_poly.pdbx_seq_one_letter_code
_entity_poly.pdbx_strand_id
1 'polypeptide(L)'
;MTNHNRPGTGEVPLPSGRMTSGIVRRGDRLLRPMGPWSPAVHEYLRHLEAAGFGGSPRVLGIEGNREVLTFIDGDVAMDPLWQPGHGHRLPPYARTDVALRGAAKLIRKLHSAAAGFVPALTSYRFDPRPPQPGEVVSHGDLGPWNTVYRSGTPVGFIDWDSAGPVDPLADLAAAAWTFVPLAPPGQLAEAGFDPLPDLPARLRTFVGTYGLADRKVILPELRACMLDEPERLGWLQDIATDLARGLQ
;
A
#
# COMPACT_ATOMS: atom_id res chain seq x y z
N MET A 1 40.73 9.02 -22.78
CA MET A 1 40.57 8.90 -21.31
C MET A 1 39.12 9.22 -20.99
N THR A 2 38.28 8.20 -20.94
CA THR A 2 36.82 8.32 -20.73
C THR A 2 36.57 8.31 -19.22
N ASN A 3 36.20 9.48 -18.72
CA ASN A 3 35.86 9.68 -17.32
C ASN A 3 34.51 9.03 -17.04
N HIS A 4 34.53 7.83 -16.47
CA HIS A 4 33.30 7.17 -15.97
C HIS A 4 32.86 7.93 -14.72
N ASN A 5 31.84 8.76 -14.90
CA ASN A 5 31.16 9.47 -13.82
C ASN A 5 30.54 8.43 -12.86
N ARG A 6 31.24 8.14 -11.75
CA ARG A 6 30.69 7.34 -10.65
C ARG A 6 29.49 8.10 -10.07
N PRO A 7 28.32 7.45 -9.87
CA PRO A 7 27.21 8.11 -9.20
C PRO A 7 27.68 8.61 -7.85
N GLY A 8 27.35 9.87 -7.55
CA GLY A 8 27.81 10.57 -6.36
C GLY A 8 27.43 9.81 -5.09
N THR A 9 28.43 9.67 -4.20
CA THR A 9 28.30 8.99 -2.89
C THR A 9 27.60 9.84 -1.83
N GLY A 10 26.93 10.94 -2.22
CA GLY A 10 26.23 11.86 -1.33
C GLY A 10 24.84 11.36 -0.92
N GLU A 11 24.45 11.63 0.33
CA GLU A 11 23.07 11.45 0.79
C GLU A 11 22.21 12.55 0.20
N VAL A 12 21.07 12.17 -0.43
CA VAL A 12 20.06 13.07 -0.96
C VAL A 12 18.82 12.97 -0.09
N PRO A 13 18.40 14.02 0.61
CA PRO A 13 17.16 14.01 1.37
C PRO A 13 15.97 13.70 0.46
N LEU A 14 15.07 12.86 0.95
CA LEU A 14 13.78 12.58 0.30
C LEU A 14 12.68 13.35 1.02
N PRO A 15 11.57 13.66 0.34
CA PRO A 15 10.39 14.21 0.99
C PRO A 15 10.00 13.36 2.19
N SER A 16 9.83 14.01 3.34
CA SER A 16 9.39 13.32 4.56
C SER A 16 7.94 12.89 4.41
N GLY A 17 7.65 11.64 4.78
CA GLY A 17 6.29 11.23 5.07
C GLY A 17 5.77 11.90 6.34
N ARG A 18 4.50 11.71 6.69
CA ARG A 18 3.90 12.32 7.89
C ARG A 18 4.51 11.81 9.19
N MET A 19 4.91 10.55 9.22
CA MET A 19 5.30 9.87 10.46
C MET A 19 6.81 9.68 10.59
N THR A 20 7.57 9.82 9.50
CA THR A 20 9.01 9.58 9.50
C THR A 20 9.73 10.72 8.77
N SER A 21 10.63 11.38 9.46
CA SER A 21 11.54 12.41 8.94
C SER A 21 12.97 11.87 8.85
N GLY A 22 13.83 12.58 8.11
CA GLY A 22 15.25 12.23 8.02
C GLY A 22 15.52 11.04 7.09
N ILE A 23 14.65 10.80 6.12
CA ILE A 23 14.82 9.78 5.08
C ILE A 23 15.78 10.32 4.04
N VAL A 24 16.82 9.55 3.70
CA VAL A 24 17.79 9.92 2.66
C VAL A 24 18.02 8.77 1.68
N ARG A 25 18.27 9.12 0.42
CA ARG A 25 18.74 8.18 -0.60
C ARG A 25 20.26 8.28 -0.74
N ARG A 26 20.93 7.14 -0.77
CA ARG A 26 22.37 7.01 -1.06
C ARG A 26 22.56 5.98 -2.19
N GLY A 27 22.61 6.44 -3.42
CA GLY A 27 22.65 5.56 -4.59
C GLY A 27 21.38 4.71 -4.72
N ASP A 28 21.53 3.40 -4.62
CA ASP A 28 20.46 2.40 -4.64
C ASP A 28 19.93 2.04 -3.23
N ARG A 29 20.31 2.79 -2.21
CA ARG A 29 19.95 2.56 -0.80
C ARG A 29 19.05 3.67 -0.27
N LEU A 30 18.13 3.28 0.59
CA LEU A 30 17.33 4.15 1.43
C LEU A 30 17.82 4.01 2.86
N LEU A 31 18.09 5.14 3.52
CA LEU A 31 18.40 5.19 4.94
C LEU A 31 17.32 5.99 5.66
N ARG A 32 16.79 5.42 6.75
CA ARG A 32 15.75 6.08 7.56
C ARG A 32 15.90 5.72 9.04
N PRO A 33 15.45 6.60 9.96
CA PRO A 33 15.47 6.29 11.38
C PRO A 33 14.66 5.03 11.70
N MET A 34 15.16 4.24 12.65
CA MET A 34 14.48 3.05 13.16
C MET A 34 13.50 3.42 14.28
N GLY A 35 12.37 2.69 14.32
CA GLY A 35 11.45 2.67 15.46
C GLY A 35 11.52 1.34 16.23
N PRO A 36 10.81 1.23 17.37
CA PRO A 36 10.75 -0.03 18.14
C PRO A 36 10.19 -1.22 17.37
N TRP A 37 9.40 -0.96 16.33
CA TRP A 37 8.79 -1.96 15.44
C TRP A 37 9.74 -2.44 14.33
N SER A 38 10.79 -1.69 14.01
CA SER A 38 11.67 -2.00 12.87
C SER A 38 12.25 -3.41 12.90
N PRO A 39 12.65 -4.01 14.04
CA PRO A 39 13.12 -5.39 14.05
C PRO A 39 12.09 -6.41 13.56
N ALA A 40 10.81 -6.28 13.96
CA ALA A 40 9.73 -7.15 13.49
C ALA A 40 9.43 -6.94 12.00
N VAL A 41 9.45 -5.70 11.53
CA VAL A 41 9.31 -5.36 10.10
C VAL A 41 10.48 -5.93 9.30
N HIS A 42 11.72 -5.85 9.80
CA HIS A 42 12.90 -6.42 9.11
C HIS A 42 12.80 -7.94 8.99
N GLU A 43 12.31 -8.63 10.03
CA GLU A 43 12.07 -10.07 9.97
C GLU A 43 11.06 -10.40 8.87
N TYR A 44 9.97 -9.66 8.82
CA TYR A 44 8.94 -9.83 7.79
C TYR A 44 9.47 -9.54 6.37
N LEU A 45 10.18 -8.43 6.16
CA LEU A 45 10.76 -8.10 4.86
C LEU A 45 11.75 -9.16 4.36
N ARG A 46 12.55 -9.76 5.25
CA ARG A 46 13.44 -10.89 4.89
C ARG A 46 12.65 -12.14 4.52
N HIS A 47 11.54 -12.40 5.22
CA HIS A 47 10.63 -13.48 4.84
C HIS A 47 10.05 -13.25 3.43
N LEU A 48 9.53 -12.06 3.13
CA LEU A 48 9.00 -11.72 1.82
C LEU A 48 10.06 -11.89 0.71
N GLU A 49 11.30 -11.48 0.97
CA GLU A 49 12.41 -11.70 0.05
C GLU A 49 12.67 -13.20 -0.18
N ALA A 50 12.74 -14.00 0.88
CA ALA A 50 12.93 -15.44 0.80
C ALA A 50 11.77 -16.17 0.08
N ALA A 51 10.53 -15.65 0.24
CA ALA A 51 9.35 -16.12 -0.48
C ALA A 51 9.27 -15.65 -1.94
N GLY A 52 10.25 -14.87 -2.42
CA GLY A 52 10.31 -14.39 -3.81
C GLY A 52 9.42 -13.18 -4.11
N PHE A 53 8.91 -12.49 -3.10
CA PHE A 53 8.14 -11.25 -3.32
C PHE A 53 9.08 -10.10 -3.66
N GLY A 54 9.08 -9.68 -4.93
CA GLY A 54 9.92 -8.58 -5.42
C GLY A 54 9.33 -7.19 -5.22
N GLY A 55 8.18 -7.07 -4.56
CA GLY A 55 7.44 -5.81 -4.38
C GLY A 55 7.70 -5.10 -3.03
N SER A 56 8.72 -5.50 -2.28
CA SER A 56 9.14 -4.85 -1.04
C SER A 56 10.62 -4.46 -1.09
N PRO A 57 11.06 -3.46 -0.30
CA PRO A 57 12.48 -3.21 -0.13
C PRO A 57 13.16 -4.39 0.58
N ARG A 58 14.45 -4.58 0.32
CA ARG A 58 15.28 -5.55 1.02
C ARG A 58 16.01 -4.88 2.17
N VAL A 59 16.16 -5.61 3.27
CA VAL A 59 16.93 -5.14 4.43
C VAL A 59 18.42 -5.39 4.18
N LEU A 60 19.18 -4.32 4.02
CA LEU A 60 20.62 -4.39 3.76
C LEU A 60 21.45 -4.34 5.05
N GLY A 61 20.90 -3.74 6.13
CA GLY A 61 21.59 -3.63 7.41
C GLY A 61 21.13 -2.46 8.25
N ILE A 62 21.99 -2.08 9.21
CA ILE A 62 21.76 -0.97 10.12
C ILE A 62 23.04 -0.13 10.17
N GLU A 63 22.92 1.20 10.06
CA GLU A 63 23.99 2.17 10.22
C GLU A 63 23.63 3.14 11.36
N GLY A 64 24.25 2.95 12.52
CA GLY A 64 23.90 3.72 13.74
C GLY A 64 22.47 3.42 14.19
N ASN A 65 21.61 4.44 14.17
CA ASN A 65 20.18 4.33 14.48
C ASN A 65 19.29 4.31 13.23
N ARG A 66 19.88 4.12 12.05
CA ARG A 66 19.16 4.07 10.77
C ARG A 66 19.17 2.67 10.19
N GLU A 67 18.02 2.23 9.71
CA GLU A 67 17.92 1.07 8.83
C GLU A 67 18.39 1.45 7.42
N VAL A 68 19.01 0.46 6.77
CA VAL A 68 19.46 0.56 5.37
C VAL A 68 18.66 -0.44 4.56
N LEU A 69 17.86 0.08 3.64
CA LEU A 69 16.99 -0.69 2.76
C LEU A 69 17.40 -0.50 1.30
N THR A 70 17.00 -1.40 0.41
CA THR A 70 17.10 -1.12 -1.02
C THR A 70 16.11 -0.01 -1.41
N PHE A 71 16.53 0.89 -2.30
CA PHE A 71 15.66 1.89 -2.89
C PHE A 71 14.88 1.25 -4.06
N ILE A 72 13.56 1.34 -4.03
CA ILE A 72 12.71 0.92 -5.16
C ILE A 72 12.55 2.12 -6.08
N ASP A 73 13.19 2.08 -7.25
CA ASP A 73 13.16 3.17 -8.22
C ASP A 73 11.82 3.24 -8.94
N GLY A 74 11.29 4.45 -9.13
CA GLY A 74 10.01 4.74 -9.77
C GLY A 74 9.32 5.96 -9.20
N ASP A 75 8.09 6.21 -9.67
CA ASP A 75 7.24 7.32 -9.23
C ASP A 75 6.36 6.89 -8.06
N VAL A 76 6.12 7.78 -7.10
CA VAL A 76 5.21 7.57 -5.97
C VAL A 76 4.03 8.55 -6.09
N ALA A 77 2.80 8.06 -5.95
CA ALA A 77 1.60 8.88 -6.03
C ALA A 77 1.34 9.64 -4.71
N MET A 78 2.37 10.35 -4.23
CA MET A 78 2.26 11.18 -3.04
C MET A 78 1.77 12.58 -3.44
N ASP A 79 0.78 13.09 -2.70
CA ASP A 79 0.36 14.48 -2.79
C ASP A 79 1.04 15.29 -1.67
N PRO A 80 2.05 16.13 -1.98
CA PRO A 80 2.75 16.91 -0.98
C PRO A 80 1.89 18.01 -0.35
N LEU A 81 0.75 18.35 -0.96
CA LEU A 81 -0.19 19.37 -0.48
C LEU A 81 -1.38 18.76 0.27
N TRP A 82 -1.46 17.43 0.36
CA TRP A 82 -2.58 16.79 1.00
C TRP A 82 -2.69 17.15 2.49
N GLN A 83 -3.93 17.38 2.96
CA GLN A 83 -4.28 17.63 4.35
C GLN A 83 -5.34 16.62 4.83
N PRO A 84 -5.40 16.29 6.14
CA PRO A 84 -6.45 15.45 6.70
C PRO A 84 -7.84 15.99 6.34
N GLY A 85 -8.77 15.10 5.98
CA GLY A 85 -10.13 15.46 5.58
C GLY A 85 -10.31 15.81 4.09
N HIS A 86 -9.23 15.92 3.34
CA HIS A 86 -9.28 16.12 1.89
C HIS A 86 -8.91 14.85 1.12
N GLY A 87 -9.50 14.67 -0.08
CA GLY A 87 -9.12 13.60 -0.99
C GLY A 87 -7.66 13.73 -1.43
N HIS A 88 -6.95 12.63 -1.56
CA HIS A 88 -5.62 12.62 -2.18
C HIS A 88 -5.73 12.90 -3.68
N ARG A 89 -5.08 13.97 -4.14
CA ARG A 89 -4.96 14.19 -5.59
C ARG A 89 -4.00 13.17 -6.18
N LEU A 90 -4.54 12.23 -6.92
CA LEU A 90 -3.76 11.19 -7.57
C LEU A 90 -3.22 11.68 -8.92
N PRO A 91 -1.95 11.42 -9.25
CA PRO A 91 -1.42 11.69 -10.58
C PRO A 91 -2.14 10.83 -11.65
N PRO A 92 -2.20 11.28 -12.92
CA PRO A 92 -2.93 10.56 -13.95
C PRO A 92 -2.57 9.09 -14.10
N TYR A 93 -1.30 8.74 -13.97
CA TYR A 93 -0.83 7.37 -14.09
C TYR A 93 -1.39 6.43 -13.01
N ALA A 94 -1.65 6.93 -11.79
CA ALA A 94 -2.17 6.14 -10.68
C ALA A 94 -3.69 5.91 -10.74
N ARG A 95 -4.42 6.65 -11.60
CA ARG A 95 -5.88 6.57 -11.76
C ARG A 95 -6.34 5.57 -12.82
N THR A 96 -5.41 5.01 -13.58
CA THR A 96 -5.69 4.14 -14.74
C THR A 96 -6.14 2.74 -14.32
N ASP A 97 -6.79 2.03 -15.23
CA ASP A 97 -7.10 0.60 -15.06
C ASP A 97 -5.85 -0.28 -15.00
N VAL A 98 -4.76 0.14 -15.66
CA VAL A 98 -3.47 -0.55 -15.57
C VAL A 98 -2.93 -0.49 -14.15
N ALA A 99 -2.96 0.70 -13.53
CA ALA A 99 -2.56 0.90 -12.14
C ALA A 99 -3.44 0.08 -11.18
N LEU A 100 -4.76 0.12 -11.37
CA LEU A 100 -5.73 -0.61 -10.54
C LEU A 100 -5.48 -2.13 -10.58
N ARG A 101 -5.37 -2.71 -11.80
CA ARG A 101 -5.06 -4.14 -11.97
C ARG A 101 -3.68 -4.51 -11.46
N GLY A 102 -2.71 -3.62 -11.66
CA GLY A 102 -1.35 -3.80 -11.15
C GLY A 102 -1.32 -3.89 -9.62
N ALA A 103 -2.01 -2.99 -8.94
CA ALA A 103 -2.13 -2.98 -7.48
C ALA A 103 -2.79 -4.27 -6.96
N ALA A 104 -3.93 -4.68 -7.54
CA ALA A 104 -4.61 -5.91 -7.16
C ALA A 104 -3.72 -7.16 -7.31
N LYS A 105 -2.95 -7.26 -8.41
CA LYS A 105 -1.98 -8.34 -8.63
C LYS A 105 -0.84 -8.32 -7.61
N LEU A 106 -0.35 -7.13 -7.29
CA LEU A 106 0.76 -6.96 -6.35
C LEU A 106 0.32 -7.35 -4.93
N ILE A 107 -0.89 -6.92 -4.50
CA ILE A 107 -1.49 -7.31 -3.22
C ILE A 107 -1.71 -8.83 -3.15
N ARG A 108 -2.21 -9.45 -4.22
CA ARG A 108 -2.35 -10.91 -4.26
C ARG A 108 -1.01 -11.62 -4.07
N LYS A 109 0.04 -11.13 -4.72
CA LYS A 109 1.39 -11.69 -4.56
C LYS A 109 1.93 -11.49 -3.15
N LEU A 110 1.67 -10.33 -2.54
CA LEU A 110 2.03 -10.04 -1.15
C LEU A 110 1.37 -11.04 -0.20
N HIS A 111 0.04 -11.19 -0.25
CA HIS A 111 -0.69 -12.12 0.62
C HIS A 111 -0.24 -13.58 0.40
N SER A 112 0.05 -13.96 -0.84
CA SER A 112 0.58 -15.30 -1.14
C SER A 112 1.97 -15.52 -0.55
N ALA A 113 2.84 -14.52 -0.57
CA ALA A 113 4.19 -14.59 0.00
C ALA A 113 4.16 -14.52 1.54
N ALA A 114 3.19 -13.81 2.11
CA ALA A 114 2.98 -13.70 3.56
C ALA A 114 2.40 -14.98 4.19
N ALA A 115 1.75 -15.82 3.38
CA ALA A 115 1.14 -17.05 3.87
C ALA A 115 2.18 -17.98 4.50
N GLY A 116 1.90 -18.43 5.73
CA GLY A 116 2.81 -19.31 6.47
C GLY A 116 3.96 -18.60 7.19
N PHE A 117 4.03 -17.28 7.14
CA PHE A 117 4.97 -16.53 7.97
C PHE A 117 4.61 -16.65 9.45
N VAL A 118 5.54 -17.18 10.25
CA VAL A 118 5.42 -17.27 11.70
C VAL A 118 6.47 -16.34 12.31
N PRO A 119 6.07 -15.13 12.77
CA PRO A 119 7.01 -14.15 13.30
C PRO A 119 7.60 -14.61 14.64
N ALA A 120 8.91 -14.46 14.81
CA ALA A 120 9.57 -14.58 16.10
C ALA A 120 9.45 -13.24 16.89
N LEU A 121 9.34 -12.13 16.18
CA LEU A 121 9.16 -10.79 16.73
C LEU A 121 7.75 -10.27 16.41
N THR A 122 7.04 -9.78 17.42
CA THR A 122 5.66 -9.30 17.28
C THR A 122 5.47 -7.85 17.71
N SER A 123 6.56 -7.09 17.81
CA SER A 123 6.57 -5.68 18.21
C SER A 123 6.15 -4.75 17.08
N TYR A 124 5.05 -5.07 16.38
CA TYR A 124 4.47 -4.22 15.36
C TYR A 124 3.95 -2.89 15.94
N ARG A 125 3.94 -1.84 15.12
CA ARG A 125 3.70 -0.48 15.60
C ARG A 125 2.30 -0.27 16.16
N PHE A 126 1.28 -0.78 15.49
CA PHE A 126 -0.13 -0.52 15.82
C PHE A 126 -0.83 -1.72 16.45
N ASP A 127 -0.38 -2.93 16.14
CA ASP A 127 -0.97 -4.17 16.69
C ASP A 127 0.15 -5.17 17.06
N PRO A 128 0.77 -5.00 18.26
CA PRO A 128 1.93 -5.78 18.68
C PRO A 128 1.53 -7.18 19.19
N ARG A 129 1.06 -8.03 18.30
CA ARG A 129 0.69 -9.44 18.57
C ARG A 129 1.09 -10.36 17.41
N PRO A 130 1.13 -11.67 17.60
CA PRO A 130 1.24 -12.62 16.50
C PRO A 130 -0.05 -12.67 15.68
N PRO A 131 0.01 -13.06 14.39
CA PRO A 131 -1.17 -13.33 13.59
C PRO A 131 -1.97 -14.50 14.17
N GLN A 132 -3.29 -14.40 14.12
CA GLN A 132 -4.24 -15.46 14.49
C GLN A 132 -4.46 -16.42 13.30
N PRO A 133 -5.07 -17.60 13.54
CA PRO A 133 -5.44 -18.51 12.45
C PRO A 133 -6.27 -17.80 11.38
N GLY A 134 -5.82 -17.86 10.12
CA GLY A 134 -6.44 -17.16 8.99
C GLY A 134 -5.87 -15.78 8.67
N GLU A 135 -5.19 -15.15 9.62
CA GLU A 135 -4.49 -13.89 9.39
C GLU A 135 -3.11 -14.09 8.75
N VAL A 136 -2.64 -13.03 8.13
CA VAL A 136 -1.26 -12.87 7.66
C VAL A 136 -0.68 -11.60 8.28
N VAL A 137 0.65 -11.46 8.24
CA VAL A 137 1.24 -10.14 8.39
C VAL A 137 1.17 -9.45 7.03
N SER A 138 0.63 -8.24 6.98
CA SER A 138 0.59 -7.44 5.76
C SER A 138 1.15 -6.03 6.00
N HIS A 139 1.08 -5.18 4.97
CA HIS A 139 1.66 -3.84 4.95
C HIS A 139 1.01 -2.87 5.96
N GLY A 140 -0.30 -3.01 6.18
CA GLY A 140 -1.08 -2.19 7.12
C GLY A 140 -1.45 -0.78 6.64
N ASP A 141 -0.90 -0.33 5.49
CA ASP A 141 -1.26 0.98 4.88
C ASP A 141 -1.13 0.90 3.35
N LEU A 142 -1.83 -0.07 2.74
CA LEU A 142 -1.85 -0.26 1.29
C LEU A 142 -2.64 0.86 0.63
N GLY A 143 -1.95 1.71 -0.13
CA GLY A 143 -2.57 2.80 -0.88
C GLY A 143 -1.69 3.30 -2.02
N PRO A 144 -2.25 4.10 -2.94
CA PRO A 144 -1.48 4.69 -4.04
C PRO A 144 -0.26 5.48 -3.57
N TRP A 145 -0.34 6.13 -2.40
CA TRP A 145 0.75 6.94 -1.80
C TRP A 145 1.94 6.11 -1.30
N ASN A 146 1.74 4.83 -0.97
CA ASN A 146 2.79 3.90 -0.58
C ASN A 146 3.16 2.92 -1.70
N THR A 147 2.71 3.21 -2.93
CA THR A 147 2.97 2.38 -4.11
C THR A 147 3.98 3.05 -5.02
N VAL A 148 4.99 2.30 -5.44
CA VAL A 148 5.94 2.72 -6.47
C VAL A 148 5.46 2.25 -7.84
N TYR A 149 5.45 3.18 -8.80
CA TYR A 149 5.01 2.93 -10.18
C TYR A 149 6.19 3.04 -11.15
N ARG A 150 6.22 2.16 -12.16
CA ARG A 150 7.09 2.30 -13.34
C ARG A 150 6.21 2.31 -14.57
N SER A 151 6.28 3.40 -15.33
CA SER A 151 5.40 3.59 -16.51
C SER A 151 3.92 3.33 -16.19
N GLY A 152 3.45 3.81 -15.05
CA GLY A 152 2.06 3.67 -14.59
C GLY A 152 1.68 2.29 -14.03
N THR A 153 2.62 1.36 -13.96
CA THR A 153 2.38 0.02 -13.40
C THR A 153 2.95 -0.08 -11.98
N PRO A 154 2.16 -0.48 -10.97
CA PRO A 154 2.64 -0.78 -9.63
C PRO A 154 3.71 -1.86 -9.63
N VAL A 155 4.85 -1.59 -9.00
CA VAL A 155 6.00 -2.51 -8.92
C VAL A 155 6.42 -2.85 -7.51
N GLY A 156 6.01 -2.08 -6.51
CA GLY A 156 6.34 -2.33 -5.10
C GLY A 156 5.62 -1.42 -4.15
N PHE A 157 5.69 -1.77 -2.86
CA PHE A 157 5.20 -0.98 -1.75
C PHE A 157 6.35 -0.48 -0.90
N ILE A 158 6.21 0.74 -0.36
CA ILE A 158 7.16 1.41 0.53
C ILE A 158 6.45 1.81 1.82
N ASP A 159 7.22 2.22 2.84
CA ASP A 159 6.72 2.64 4.16
C ASP A 159 5.99 1.53 4.93
N TRP A 160 6.75 0.50 5.28
CA TRP A 160 6.28 -0.72 5.95
C TRP A 160 6.10 -0.57 7.47
N ASP A 161 6.17 0.65 8.02
CA ASP A 161 6.06 0.90 9.47
C ASP A 161 4.72 0.48 10.07
N SER A 162 3.68 0.40 9.26
CA SER A 162 2.34 -0.03 9.65
C SER A 162 2.13 -1.54 9.56
N ALA A 163 3.15 -2.29 9.13
CA ALA A 163 3.01 -3.74 8.99
C ALA A 163 2.54 -4.40 10.29
N GLY A 164 1.65 -5.37 10.16
CA GLY A 164 1.07 -6.09 11.27
C GLY A 164 0.09 -7.18 10.86
N PRO A 165 -0.45 -7.93 11.85
CA PRO A 165 -1.41 -9.00 11.62
C PRO A 165 -2.74 -8.46 11.08
N VAL A 166 -3.30 -9.12 10.06
CA VAL A 166 -4.58 -8.73 9.47
C VAL A 166 -5.21 -9.91 8.73
N ASP A 167 -6.54 -9.96 8.70
CA ASP A 167 -7.27 -10.83 7.78
C ASP A 167 -7.05 -10.37 6.32
N PRO A 168 -6.62 -11.25 5.40
CA PRO A 168 -6.33 -10.86 4.02
C PRO A 168 -7.52 -10.23 3.27
N LEU A 169 -8.75 -10.59 3.62
CA LEU A 169 -9.94 -10.02 3.00
C LEU A 169 -10.21 -8.60 3.53
N ALA A 170 -10.02 -8.38 4.83
CA ALA A 170 -10.10 -7.05 5.44
C ALA A 170 -9.01 -6.11 4.88
N ASP A 171 -7.76 -6.59 4.73
CA ASP A 171 -6.67 -5.82 4.12
C ASP A 171 -6.97 -5.47 2.65
N LEU A 172 -7.52 -6.42 1.87
CA LEU A 172 -7.98 -6.18 0.51
C LEU A 172 -9.10 -5.13 0.45
N ALA A 173 -10.03 -5.14 1.41
CA ALA A 173 -11.12 -4.17 1.49
C ALA A 173 -10.59 -2.77 1.81
N ALA A 174 -9.67 -2.64 2.76
CA ALA A 174 -8.98 -1.39 3.07
C ALA A 174 -8.23 -0.85 1.83
N ALA A 175 -7.51 -1.71 1.11
CA ALA A 175 -6.87 -1.34 -0.14
C ALA A 175 -7.89 -0.93 -1.23
N ALA A 176 -9.05 -1.58 -1.31
CA ALA A 176 -10.10 -1.22 -2.28
C ALA A 176 -10.63 0.21 -2.04
N TRP A 177 -10.75 0.65 -0.80
CA TRP A 177 -11.14 2.03 -0.49
C TRP A 177 -10.25 3.07 -1.17
N THR A 178 -8.97 2.79 -1.29
CA THR A 178 -7.97 3.73 -1.78
C THR A 178 -7.68 3.58 -3.27
N PHE A 179 -7.59 2.36 -3.78
CA PHE A 179 -7.26 2.10 -5.19
C PHE A 179 -8.46 2.18 -6.14
N VAL A 180 -9.68 1.86 -5.67
CA VAL A 180 -10.90 1.93 -6.51
C VAL A 180 -11.35 3.35 -6.80
N PRO A 181 -11.10 4.42 -6.15
CA PRO A 181 -11.27 4.88 -4.78
C PRO A 181 -12.76 5.02 -4.41
N LEU A 182 -13.17 4.42 -3.32
CA LEU A 182 -14.56 4.45 -2.91
C LEU A 182 -14.87 5.74 -2.14
N ALA A 183 -15.37 6.76 -2.85
CA ALA A 183 -15.62 8.09 -2.29
C ALA A 183 -16.79 8.80 -3.01
N PRO A 184 -17.47 9.76 -2.36
CA PRO A 184 -18.47 10.60 -2.99
C PRO A 184 -17.94 11.37 -4.21
N PRO A 185 -18.83 11.75 -5.17
CA PRO A 185 -18.43 12.42 -6.42
C PRO A 185 -17.52 13.64 -6.25
N GLY A 186 -17.78 14.49 -5.23
CA GLY A 186 -16.94 15.66 -4.95
C GLY A 186 -15.50 15.29 -4.60
N GLN A 187 -15.30 14.29 -3.72
CA GLN A 187 -13.97 13.82 -3.34
C GLN A 187 -13.25 13.14 -4.52
N LEU A 188 -13.99 12.45 -5.40
CA LEU A 188 -13.41 11.87 -6.62
C LEU A 188 -12.91 12.95 -7.58
N ALA A 189 -13.66 14.03 -7.74
CA ALA A 189 -13.24 15.18 -8.56
C ALA A 189 -11.98 15.85 -7.96
N GLU A 190 -11.93 16.05 -6.64
CA GLU A 190 -10.74 16.55 -5.93
C GLU A 190 -9.52 15.63 -6.13
N ALA A 191 -9.74 14.32 -6.09
CA ALA A 191 -8.69 13.32 -6.39
C ALA A 191 -8.26 13.33 -7.86
N GLY A 192 -8.91 14.11 -8.70
CA GLY A 192 -8.54 14.34 -10.10
C GLY A 192 -9.22 13.40 -11.10
N PHE A 193 -10.30 12.73 -10.72
CA PHE A 193 -11.08 11.92 -11.66
C PHE A 193 -12.04 12.80 -12.47
N ASP A 194 -11.77 12.90 -13.78
CA ASP A 194 -12.61 13.56 -14.76
C ASP A 194 -12.48 12.80 -16.10
N PRO A 195 -13.56 12.17 -16.60
CA PRO A 195 -14.87 12.01 -15.95
C PRO A 195 -14.82 11.14 -14.69
N LEU A 196 -15.89 11.20 -13.87
CA LEU A 196 -16.02 10.35 -12.69
C LEU A 196 -16.01 8.87 -13.06
N PRO A 197 -15.33 8.01 -12.28
CA PRO A 197 -15.20 6.60 -12.59
C PRO A 197 -16.48 5.81 -12.30
N ASP A 198 -16.71 4.73 -13.06
CA ASP A 198 -17.69 3.70 -12.72
C ASP A 198 -17.14 2.86 -11.55
N LEU A 199 -17.53 3.20 -10.32
CA LEU A 199 -17.04 2.54 -9.10
C LEU A 199 -17.42 1.04 -9.04
N PRO A 200 -18.64 0.59 -9.39
CA PRO A 200 -18.96 -0.83 -9.49
C PRO A 200 -18.04 -1.59 -10.45
N ALA A 201 -17.78 -1.05 -11.65
CA ALA A 201 -16.89 -1.69 -12.62
C ALA A 201 -15.43 -1.72 -12.13
N ARG A 202 -14.96 -0.65 -11.47
CA ARG A 202 -13.62 -0.60 -10.90
C ARG A 202 -13.46 -1.59 -9.74
N LEU A 203 -14.43 -1.67 -8.84
CA LEU A 203 -14.41 -2.64 -7.73
C LEU A 203 -14.39 -4.07 -8.28
N ARG A 204 -15.27 -4.40 -9.24
CA ARG A 204 -15.27 -5.70 -9.92
C ARG A 204 -13.90 -6.01 -10.54
N THR A 205 -13.30 -5.04 -11.21
CA THR A 205 -11.98 -5.17 -11.81
C THR A 205 -10.90 -5.46 -10.76
N PHE A 206 -10.92 -4.74 -9.65
CA PHE A 206 -9.94 -4.87 -8.57
C PHE A 206 -10.01 -6.25 -7.90
N VAL A 207 -11.19 -6.62 -7.37
CA VAL A 207 -11.37 -7.89 -6.66
C VAL A 207 -11.28 -9.11 -7.60
N GLY A 208 -11.72 -8.97 -8.85
CA GLY A 208 -11.58 -10.01 -9.86
C GLY A 208 -10.13 -10.21 -10.30
N THR A 209 -9.33 -9.14 -10.37
CA THR A 209 -7.90 -9.22 -10.68
C THR A 209 -7.11 -9.78 -9.50
N TYR A 210 -7.48 -9.45 -8.27
CA TYR A 210 -6.95 -10.10 -7.08
C TYR A 210 -7.26 -11.61 -7.08
N GLY A 211 -8.41 -12.03 -7.59
CA GLY A 211 -8.79 -13.43 -7.76
C GLY A 211 -9.73 -13.96 -6.68
N LEU A 212 -10.65 -13.12 -6.15
CA LEU A 212 -11.73 -13.61 -5.31
C LEU A 212 -12.68 -14.48 -6.14
N ALA A 213 -12.95 -15.71 -5.67
CA ALA A 213 -13.90 -16.63 -6.29
C ALA A 213 -15.34 -16.11 -6.13
N ASP A 214 -15.72 -15.74 -4.94
CA ASP A 214 -16.94 -14.96 -4.66
C ASP A 214 -16.54 -13.52 -4.38
N ARG A 215 -16.85 -12.63 -5.33
CA ARG A 215 -16.51 -11.22 -5.23
C ARG A 215 -17.32 -10.46 -4.20
N LYS A 216 -18.52 -10.98 -3.83
CA LYS A 216 -19.43 -10.29 -2.90
C LYS A 216 -18.97 -10.37 -1.45
N VAL A 217 -18.06 -11.32 -1.12
CA VAL A 217 -17.51 -11.42 0.24
C VAL A 217 -16.76 -10.16 0.68
N ILE A 218 -16.36 -9.29 -0.26
CA ILE A 218 -15.71 -8.03 0.05
C ILE A 218 -16.67 -6.99 0.67
N LEU A 219 -17.97 -7.06 0.41
CA LEU A 219 -18.91 -6.01 0.81
C LEU A 219 -19.04 -5.82 2.33
N PRO A 220 -19.15 -6.88 3.15
CA PRO A 220 -19.12 -6.74 4.60
C PRO A 220 -17.82 -6.08 5.09
N GLU A 221 -16.67 -6.43 4.51
CA GLU A 221 -15.38 -5.90 4.91
C GLU A 221 -15.22 -4.43 4.53
N LEU A 222 -15.68 -4.02 3.34
CA LEU A 222 -15.73 -2.60 2.97
C LEU A 222 -16.52 -1.79 3.98
N ARG A 223 -17.60 -2.34 4.50
CA ARG A 223 -18.43 -1.70 5.52
C ARG A 223 -17.70 -1.64 6.86
N ALA A 224 -17.01 -2.71 7.25
CA ALA A 224 -16.24 -2.78 8.49
C ALA A 224 -15.11 -1.75 8.53
N CYS A 225 -14.46 -1.47 7.41
CA CYS A 225 -13.41 -0.45 7.30
C CYS A 225 -13.91 0.99 7.62
N MET A 226 -15.22 1.27 7.57
CA MET A 226 -15.81 2.61 7.70
C MET A 226 -16.68 2.77 8.95
N LEU A 227 -16.64 1.85 9.90
CA LEU A 227 -17.48 1.92 11.10
C LEU A 227 -17.25 3.19 11.92
N ASP A 228 -16.02 3.69 11.93
CA ASP A 228 -15.64 4.91 12.65
C ASP A 228 -15.78 6.19 11.80
N GLU A 229 -16.27 6.07 10.56
CA GLU A 229 -16.48 7.19 9.63
C GLU A 229 -17.95 7.25 9.17
N PRO A 230 -18.89 7.77 9.98
CA PRO A 230 -20.33 7.65 9.74
C PRO A 230 -20.81 8.28 8.42
N GLU A 231 -20.19 9.36 7.96
CA GLU A 231 -20.55 9.99 6.68
C GLU A 231 -20.18 9.10 5.49
N ARG A 232 -19.02 8.48 5.51
CA ARG A 232 -18.57 7.53 4.48
C ARG A 232 -19.38 6.24 4.53
N LEU A 233 -19.71 5.77 5.74
CA LEU A 233 -20.55 4.61 5.93
C LEU A 233 -21.96 4.84 5.36
N GLY A 234 -22.55 6.02 5.61
CA GLY A 234 -23.84 6.41 5.04
C GLY A 234 -23.81 6.43 3.52
N TRP A 235 -22.82 7.09 2.93
CA TRP A 235 -22.64 7.11 1.48
C TRP A 235 -22.43 5.70 0.88
N LEU A 236 -21.65 4.84 1.54
CA LEU A 236 -21.47 3.45 1.09
C LEU A 236 -22.79 2.67 1.08
N GLN A 237 -23.65 2.90 2.08
CA GLN A 237 -24.97 2.27 2.15
C GLN A 237 -25.85 2.68 0.96
N ASP A 238 -25.80 3.95 0.55
CA ASP A 238 -26.56 4.46 -0.59
C ASP A 238 -26.17 3.77 -1.91
N ILE A 239 -24.89 3.47 -2.11
CA ILE A 239 -24.39 2.81 -3.33
C ILE A 239 -24.24 1.29 -3.22
N ALA A 240 -24.55 0.69 -2.05
CA ALA A 240 -24.30 -0.74 -1.78
C ALA A 240 -24.98 -1.67 -2.79
N THR A 241 -26.20 -1.34 -3.22
CA THR A 241 -26.96 -2.11 -4.22
C THR A 241 -26.27 -2.11 -5.58
N ASP A 242 -25.73 -0.97 -5.99
CA ASP A 242 -25.04 -0.84 -7.28
C ASP A 242 -23.69 -1.56 -7.24
N LEU A 243 -22.95 -1.45 -6.14
CA LEU A 243 -21.72 -2.22 -5.93
C LEU A 243 -22.00 -3.73 -5.97
N ALA A 244 -23.04 -4.21 -5.27
CA ALA A 244 -23.41 -5.62 -5.25
C ALA A 244 -23.83 -6.15 -6.63
N ARG A 245 -24.54 -5.33 -7.42
CA ARG A 245 -24.90 -5.63 -8.82
C ARG A 245 -23.65 -5.68 -9.71
N GLY A 246 -22.74 -4.74 -9.53
CA GLY A 246 -21.49 -4.68 -10.27
C GLY A 246 -20.57 -5.89 -10.04
N LEU A 247 -20.68 -6.56 -8.91
CA LEU A 247 -19.85 -7.74 -8.56
C LEU A 247 -20.40 -9.08 -9.10
N GLN A 248 -21.55 -9.08 -9.76
CA GLN A 248 -22.05 -10.26 -10.47
C GLN A 248 -21.16 -10.58 -11.67
#